data_9a0b8f8985112b52b7829638cad57136
#
_entry.id   9a0b8f8985112b52b7829638cad57136
#
_cell.length_a   1.000
_cell.length_b   1.000
_cell.length_c   1.000
_cell.angle_alpha   90.00
_cell.angle_beta   90.00
_cell.angle_gamma   90.00
#
_symmetry.space_group_name_H-M   'P 1'
#
loop_
_entity.id
_entity.type
_entity.pdbx_description
1 polymer ?
#
loop_
_entity_poly.entity_id
_entity_poly.type
_entity_poly.pdbx_seq_one_letter_code
_entity_poly.pdbx_strand_id
1 'polypeptide(L)'
;SLRLMLRDPLAFVWRYALGWRAVPEDDQPLTLDARSYGELVHELLKRTVDALEPVPGYARASREEIEAALATSTETVRTHWPLKRSAPPALLWKHTLAAAAQLALKALTLDETFQPGTRSWTELAFSQAGDGAMAHDLPWRPDSLVTIPGTQVRIRGNIDRLDLTGDRRGVRVSDYKTGVEPRRAEEIVLGRGAELQRVIYSVAASQLLP
;
A
#
# COMPACT_ATOMS: atom_id res chain seq x y z
N SER A 1 7.28 -9.24 8.45
CA SER A 1 6.76 -10.26 9.33
C SER A 1 6.91 -11.68 8.78
N LEU A 2 5.97 -12.30 8.09
CA LEU A 2 6.13 -13.69 7.54
C LEU A 2 7.35 -13.82 6.65
N ARG A 3 7.59 -12.85 5.76
CA ARG A 3 8.80 -12.80 4.93
C ARG A 3 10.08 -12.83 5.75
N LEU A 4 10.14 -12.07 6.86
CA LEU A 4 11.30 -12.06 7.74
C LEU A 4 11.45 -13.42 8.44
N MET A 5 10.36 -14.01 8.93
CA MET A 5 10.39 -15.33 9.56
C MET A 5 10.93 -16.42 8.63
N LEU A 6 10.54 -16.40 7.36
CA LEU A 6 10.98 -17.39 6.37
C LEU A 6 12.43 -17.17 5.89
N ARG A 7 12.89 -15.92 5.89
CA ARG A 7 14.22 -15.55 5.41
C ARG A 7 15.27 -15.56 6.50
N ASP A 8 14.92 -15.07 7.69
CA ASP A 8 15.76 -14.95 8.86
C ASP A 8 14.91 -15.13 10.14
N PRO A 9 14.72 -16.40 10.57
CA PRO A 9 13.90 -16.72 11.75
C PRO A 9 14.42 -16.06 13.03
N LEU A 10 15.74 -15.91 13.17
CA LEU A 10 16.37 -15.33 14.36
C LEU A 10 16.05 -13.83 14.44
N ALA A 11 16.22 -13.08 13.36
CA ALA A 11 15.85 -11.67 13.30
C ALA A 11 14.34 -11.48 13.53
N PHE A 12 13.51 -12.42 13.09
CA PHE A 12 12.08 -12.40 13.39
C PHE A 12 11.80 -12.51 14.88
N VAL A 13 12.43 -13.45 15.58
CA VAL A 13 12.29 -13.64 17.04
C VAL A 13 12.74 -12.38 17.79
N TRP A 14 13.94 -11.84 17.48
CA TRP A 14 14.42 -10.60 18.10
C TRP A 14 13.42 -9.46 17.95
N ARG A 15 12.90 -9.27 16.75
CA ARG A 15 12.04 -8.12 16.45
C ARG A 15 10.61 -8.26 16.98
N TYR A 16 10.00 -9.46 16.87
CA TYR A 16 8.57 -9.64 17.12
C TYR A 16 8.26 -10.37 18.43
N ALA A 17 9.13 -11.25 18.92
CA ALA A 17 8.96 -11.92 20.20
C ALA A 17 9.61 -11.14 21.34
N LEU A 18 10.80 -10.58 21.12
CA LEU A 18 11.57 -9.86 22.13
C LEU A 18 11.42 -8.33 22.04
N GLY A 19 10.72 -7.82 21.02
CA GLY A 19 10.45 -6.39 20.86
C GLY A 19 11.68 -5.53 20.60
N TRP A 20 12.81 -6.13 20.24
CA TRP A 20 14.05 -5.41 20.05
C TRP A 20 14.00 -4.52 18.80
N ARG A 21 14.25 -3.25 18.99
CA ARG A 21 14.32 -2.24 17.94
C ARG A 21 15.61 -1.45 18.09
N ALA A 22 16.21 -1.07 16.98
CA ALA A 22 17.30 -0.10 17.00
C ALA A 22 16.82 1.20 17.67
N VAL A 23 17.69 1.81 18.47
CA VAL A 23 17.42 3.13 19.06
C VAL A 23 17.28 4.12 17.91
N PRO A 24 16.21 4.96 17.88
CA PRO A 24 16.11 6.01 16.88
C PRO A 24 17.30 6.97 17.02
N GLU A 25 17.98 7.28 15.94
CA GLU A 25 18.93 8.39 15.89
C GLU A 25 18.13 9.69 15.90
N ASP A 26 18.44 10.59 16.83
CA ASP A 26 17.73 11.87 17.03
C ASP A 26 18.09 12.94 15.97
N ASP A 27 18.98 12.64 15.05
CA ASP A 27 19.42 13.56 14.02
C ASP A 27 18.39 13.66 12.89
N GLN A 28 18.08 14.90 12.50
CA GLN A 28 17.23 15.16 11.34
C GLN A 28 17.91 14.56 10.10
N PRO A 29 17.27 13.57 9.42
CA PRO A 29 17.91 12.90 8.31
C PRO A 29 18.05 13.85 7.12
N LEU A 30 19.18 13.82 6.42
CA LEU A 30 19.34 14.54 5.15
C LEU A 30 18.51 13.91 4.02
N THR A 31 18.25 12.60 4.12
CA THR A 31 17.43 11.85 3.17
C THR A 31 16.52 10.87 3.93
N LEU A 32 15.37 10.57 3.37
CA LEU A 32 14.55 9.48 3.90
C LEU A 32 15.23 8.13 3.60
N ASP A 33 15.16 7.20 4.56
CA ASP A 33 15.53 5.82 4.30
C ASP A 33 14.56 5.18 3.29
N ALA A 34 14.94 4.04 2.70
CA ALA A 34 14.16 3.37 1.67
C ALA A 34 12.73 3.00 2.12
N ARG A 35 12.56 2.67 3.40
CA ARG A 35 11.25 2.36 3.97
C ARG A 35 10.39 3.60 4.08
N SER A 36 10.91 4.66 4.71
CA SER A 36 10.19 5.93 4.88
C SER A 36 9.84 6.57 3.53
N TYR A 37 10.75 6.45 2.54
CA TYR A 37 10.47 6.90 1.18
C TYR A 37 9.34 6.07 0.53
N GLY A 38 9.33 4.75 0.70
CA GLY A 38 8.24 3.89 0.26
C GLY A 38 6.91 4.28 0.90
N GLU A 39 6.89 4.49 2.22
CA GLU A 39 5.71 4.93 2.96
C GLU A 39 5.21 6.31 2.48
N LEU A 40 6.12 7.22 2.09
CA LEU A 40 5.77 8.52 1.51
C LEU A 40 5.05 8.37 0.15
N VAL A 41 5.59 7.52 -0.73
CA VAL A 41 4.96 7.25 -2.03
C VAL A 41 3.59 6.61 -1.84
N HIS A 42 3.46 5.61 -0.97
CA HIS A 42 2.17 4.97 -0.65
C HIS A 42 1.14 5.98 -0.10
N GLU A 43 1.55 6.90 0.77
CA GLU A 43 0.66 7.94 1.29
C GLU A 43 0.14 8.85 0.18
N LEU A 44 0.98 9.21 -0.79
CA LEU A 44 0.57 10.01 -1.96
C LEU A 44 -0.41 9.23 -2.85
N LEU A 45 -0.10 7.96 -3.15
CA LEU A 45 -0.95 7.07 -3.94
C LEU A 45 -2.33 6.92 -3.28
N LYS A 46 -2.34 6.56 -1.99
CA LYS A 46 -3.56 6.43 -1.21
C LYS A 46 -4.42 7.68 -1.27
N ARG A 47 -3.88 8.83 -0.88
CA ARG A 47 -4.62 10.09 -0.84
C ARG A 47 -5.19 10.48 -2.18
N THR A 48 -4.44 10.25 -3.24
CA THR A 48 -4.88 10.61 -4.60
C THR A 48 -6.04 9.72 -5.04
N VAL A 49 -5.94 8.41 -4.85
CA VAL A 49 -7.04 7.48 -5.18
C VAL A 49 -8.27 7.77 -4.32
N ASP A 50 -8.11 7.93 -3.00
CA ASP A 50 -9.20 8.22 -2.09
C ASP A 50 -9.91 9.54 -2.43
N ALA A 51 -9.17 10.56 -2.89
CA ALA A 51 -9.73 11.85 -3.31
C ALA A 51 -10.57 11.74 -4.60
N LEU A 52 -10.24 10.81 -5.48
CA LEU A 52 -10.95 10.59 -6.74
C LEU A 52 -12.13 9.64 -6.59
N GLU A 53 -12.15 8.78 -5.55
CA GLU A 53 -13.05 7.62 -5.54
C GLU A 53 -14.52 7.93 -5.45
N PRO A 54 -15.08 8.85 -4.70
CA PRO A 54 -16.51 9.02 -4.85
C PRO A 54 -16.88 9.48 -6.26
N VAL A 55 -16.21 10.52 -6.79
CA VAL A 55 -16.49 11.17 -8.07
C VAL A 55 -15.22 11.82 -8.60
N PRO A 56 -14.80 11.56 -9.82
CA PRO A 56 -15.43 10.74 -10.87
C PRO A 56 -15.26 9.23 -10.70
N GLY A 57 -14.49 8.77 -9.73
CA GLY A 57 -13.95 7.44 -9.55
C GLY A 57 -12.57 7.32 -10.21
N TYR A 58 -11.58 6.78 -9.48
CA TYR A 58 -10.19 6.69 -9.97
C TYR A 58 -10.09 6.02 -11.35
N ALA A 59 -10.84 4.93 -11.55
CA ALA A 59 -10.86 4.19 -12.82
C ALA A 59 -11.40 4.99 -14.03
N ARG A 60 -12.02 6.15 -13.82
CA ARG A 60 -12.58 7.02 -14.87
C ARG A 60 -11.92 8.38 -14.91
N ALA A 61 -11.08 8.67 -13.94
CA ALA A 61 -10.41 9.95 -13.84
C ALA A 61 -9.49 10.19 -15.05
N SER A 62 -9.59 11.36 -15.63
CA SER A 62 -8.65 11.80 -16.65
C SER A 62 -7.25 12.02 -16.04
N ARG A 63 -6.25 12.08 -16.92
CA ARG A 63 -4.89 12.37 -16.47
C ARG A 63 -4.80 13.70 -15.72
N GLU A 64 -5.51 14.71 -16.19
CA GLU A 64 -5.56 16.04 -15.59
C GLU A 64 -6.20 16.00 -14.19
N GLU A 65 -7.25 15.21 -14.01
CA GLU A 65 -7.88 15.02 -12.70
C GLU A 65 -6.96 14.28 -11.73
N ILE A 66 -6.23 13.26 -12.20
CA ILE A 66 -5.22 12.56 -11.40
C ILE A 66 -4.10 13.51 -10.97
N GLU A 67 -3.57 14.32 -11.91
CA GLU A 67 -2.51 15.30 -11.64
C GLU A 67 -2.98 16.35 -10.62
N ALA A 68 -4.21 16.86 -10.73
CA ALA A 68 -4.79 17.83 -9.80
C ALA A 68 -4.99 17.23 -8.39
N ALA A 69 -5.53 16.01 -8.32
CA ALA A 69 -5.70 15.29 -7.05
C ALA A 69 -4.34 14.98 -6.38
N LEU A 70 -3.34 14.58 -7.17
CA LEU A 70 -1.99 14.34 -6.67
C LEU A 70 -1.32 15.63 -6.18
N ALA A 71 -1.49 16.75 -6.87
CA ALA A 71 -0.96 18.03 -6.43
C ALA A 71 -1.55 18.44 -5.07
N THR A 72 -2.85 18.30 -4.88
CA THR A 72 -3.53 18.55 -3.60
C THR A 72 -3.05 17.60 -2.50
N SER A 73 -2.91 16.31 -2.82
CA SER A 73 -2.39 15.30 -1.90
C SER A 73 -0.95 15.60 -1.49
N THR A 74 -0.11 16.04 -2.44
CA THR A 74 1.29 16.41 -2.21
C THR A 74 1.40 17.59 -1.26
N GLU A 75 0.57 18.62 -1.43
CA GLU A 75 0.55 19.78 -0.54
C GLU A 75 0.10 19.39 0.88
N THR A 76 -0.89 18.54 1.00
CA THR A 76 -1.32 17.99 2.29
C THR A 76 -0.20 17.21 2.97
N VAL A 77 0.47 16.32 2.24
CA VAL A 77 1.60 15.54 2.77
C VAL A 77 2.77 16.43 3.14
N ARG A 78 3.06 17.48 2.36
CA ARG A 78 4.12 18.45 2.64
C ARG A 78 4.01 19.03 4.03
N THR A 79 2.81 19.33 4.47
CA THR A 79 2.54 19.97 5.77
C THR A 79 2.36 18.96 6.91
N HIS A 80 1.72 17.83 6.65
CA HIS A 80 1.35 16.89 7.71
C HIS A 80 2.42 15.82 8.02
N TRP A 81 3.22 15.46 7.04
CA TRP A 81 4.27 14.44 7.23
C TRP A 81 5.29 14.82 8.31
N PRO A 82 5.87 16.06 8.29
CA PRO A 82 6.85 16.46 9.31
C PRO A 82 6.30 16.53 10.73
N LEU A 83 4.98 16.60 10.90
CA LEU A 83 4.34 16.62 12.21
C LEU A 83 4.30 15.24 12.89
N LYS A 84 4.44 14.16 12.10
CA LYS A 84 4.28 12.78 12.58
C LYS A 84 5.51 11.93 12.38
N ARG A 85 6.43 12.34 11.53
CA ARG A 85 7.60 11.57 11.09
C ARG A 85 8.78 12.49 10.84
N SER A 86 9.99 11.97 10.96
CA SER A 86 11.20 12.71 10.58
C SER A 86 11.16 13.05 9.09
N ALA A 87 11.51 14.29 8.79
CA ALA A 87 11.60 14.81 7.44
C ALA A 87 12.97 15.50 7.24
N PRO A 88 13.53 15.45 6.04
CA PRO A 88 14.73 16.21 5.69
C PRO A 88 14.55 17.70 5.89
N PRO A 89 15.65 18.52 5.92
CA PRO A 89 15.57 19.97 5.88
C PRO A 89 14.73 20.46 4.72
N ALA A 90 14.09 21.63 4.88
CA ALA A 90 13.01 22.11 4.00
C ALA A 90 13.32 22.06 2.49
N LEU A 91 14.55 22.40 2.10
CA LEU A 91 14.94 22.33 0.68
C LEU A 91 15.00 20.89 0.17
N LEU A 92 15.63 19.99 0.93
CA LEU A 92 15.74 18.58 0.59
C LEU A 92 14.36 17.90 0.66
N TRP A 93 13.53 18.28 1.63
CA TRP A 93 12.14 17.82 1.73
C TRP A 93 11.33 18.15 0.48
N LYS A 94 11.44 19.38 -0.03
CA LYS A 94 10.78 19.78 -1.27
C LYS A 94 11.20 18.89 -2.45
N HIS A 95 12.49 18.60 -2.61
CA HIS A 95 12.99 17.72 -3.68
C HIS A 95 12.57 16.26 -3.50
N THR A 96 12.65 15.73 -2.26
CA THR A 96 12.20 14.38 -1.92
C THR A 96 10.72 14.20 -2.26
N LEU A 97 9.89 15.17 -1.87
CA LEU A 97 8.47 15.13 -2.12
C LEU A 97 8.13 15.23 -3.61
N ALA A 98 8.83 16.10 -4.35
CA ALA A 98 8.66 16.19 -5.80
C ALA A 98 9.02 14.88 -6.52
N ALA A 99 10.13 14.24 -6.13
CA ALA A 99 10.51 12.94 -6.67
C ALA A 99 9.50 11.83 -6.33
N ALA A 100 8.99 11.81 -5.10
CA ALA A 100 7.95 10.87 -4.68
C ALA A 100 6.63 11.09 -5.45
N ALA A 101 6.25 12.35 -5.68
CA ALA A 101 5.06 12.70 -6.47
C ALA A 101 5.19 12.29 -7.93
N GLN A 102 6.36 12.45 -8.54
CA GLN A 102 6.61 11.97 -9.91
C GLN A 102 6.48 10.45 -10.01
N LEU A 103 7.02 9.72 -9.03
CA LEU A 103 6.89 8.26 -8.98
C LEU A 103 5.44 7.83 -8.78
N ALA A 104 4.71 8.49 -7.89
CA ALA A 104 3.28 8.25 -7.69
C ALA A 104 2.46 8.54 -8.96
N LEU A 105 2.73 9.66 -9.65
CA LEU A 105 2.06 9.98 -10.92
C LEU A 105 2.30 8.89 -11.96
N LYS A 106 3.55 8.44 -12.11
CA LYS A 106 3.87 7.34 -13.03
C LYS A 106 3.06 6.08 -12.71
N ALA A 107 2.95 5.71 -11.44
CA ALA A 107 2.19 4.53 -11.03
C ALA A 107 0.67 4.71 -11.25
N LEU A 108 0.13 5.92 -11.04
CA LEU A 108 -1.30 6.22 -11.22
C LEU A 108 -1.71 6.38 -12.69
N THR A 109 -0.76 6.68 -13.57
CA THR A 109 -1.02 6.89 -15.00
C THR A 109 -0.46 5.77 -15.89
N LEU A 110 -0.16 4.60 -15.31
CA LEU A 110 0.10 3.40 -16.11
C LEU A 110 -1.13 3.09 -16.96
N ASP A 111 -0.89 2.66 -18.21
CA ASP A 111 -1.97 2.25 -19.12
C ASP A 111 -2.70 1.02 -18.59
N GLU A 112 -3.63 1.27 -17.68
CA GLU A 112 -4.50 0.27 -17.09
C GLU A 112 -5.87 0.38 -17.75
N THR A 113 -6.33 -0.72 -18.34
CA THR A 113 -7.70 -0.79 -18.85
C THR A 113 -8.65 -1.13 -17.71
N PHE A 114 -9.51 -0.20 -17.35
CA PHE A 114 -10.58 -0.41 -16.38
C PHE A 114 -11.90 -0.69 -17.07
N GLN A 115 -12.66 -1.62 -16.52
CA GLN A 115 -14.03 -1.87 -16.97
C GLN A 115 -14.97 -0.80 -16.39
N PRO A 116 -16.11 -0.51 -17.07
CA PRO A 116 -17.11 0.42 -16.57
C PRO A 116 -17.58 0.04 -15.16
N GLY A 117 -17.74 1.03 -14.29
CA GLY A 117 -18.20 0.82 -12.92
C GLY A 117 -17.14 0.25 -11.96
N THR A 118 -15.89 0.14 -12.39
CA THR A 118 -14.80 -0.25 -11.48
C THR A 118 -14.68 0.77 -10.36
N ARG A 119 -14.54 0.27 -9.13
CA ARG A 119 -14.23 1.05 -7.92
C ARG A 119 -12.91 0.62 -7.34
N SER A 120 -12.22 1.55 -6.74
CA SER A 120 -10.90 1.34 -6.15
C SER A 120 -10.91 1.64 -4.64
N TRP A 121 -10.23 0.84 -3.87
CA TRP A 121 -10.00 1.06 -2.44
C TRP A 121 -8.53 0.93 -2.15
N THR A 122 -8.05 1.71 -1.19
CA THR A 122 -6.65 1.72 -0.78
C THR A 122 -6.50 1.25 0.67
N GLU A 123 -5.33 0.69 0.99
CA GLU A 123 -4.98 0.24 2.34
C GLU A 123 -6.05 -0.66 2.98
N LEU A 124 -6.62 -1.57 2.19
CA LEU A 124 -7.66 -2.48 2.65
C LEU A 124 -7.13 -3.49 3.65
N ALA A 125 -7.53 -3.32 4.91
CA ALA A 125 -7.20 -4.23 5.99
C ALA A 125 -8.00 -5.54 5.92
N PHE A 126 -7.37 -6.64 6.37
CA PHE A 126 -8.04 -7.92 6.64
C PHE A 126 -7.45 -8.58 7.88
N SER A 127 -8.29 -9.32 8.61
CA SER A 127 -7.96 -9.98 9.88
C SER A 127 -7.34 -9.01 10.92
N GLN A 128 -7.80 -7.77 10.93
CA GLN A 128 -7.38 -6.76 11.90
C GLN A 128 -8.58 -6.31 12.73
N ALA A 129 -8.38 -6.05 14.02
CA ALA A 129 -9.42 -5.43 14.84
C ALA A 129 -9.74 -4.06 14.24
N GLY A 130 -10.99 -3.86 13.86
CA GLY A 130 -11.45 -2.57 13.36
C GLY A 130 -11.61 -1.57 14.50
N ASP A 131 -11.27 -0.32 14.28
CA ASP A 131 -11.51 0.78 15.23
C ASP A 131 -13.00 1.17 15.35
N GLY A 132 -13.92 0.26 15.01
CA GLY A 132 -15.36 0.46 15.13
C GLY A 132 -16.00 1.48 14.18
N ALA A 133 -15.22 2.28 13.48
CA ALA A 133 -15.71 3.15 12.42
C ALA A 133 -15.96 2.30 11.17
N MET A 134 -17.19 1.86 11.00
CA MET A 134 -17.63 1.24 9.75
C MET A 134 -17.58 2.29 8.65
N ALA A 135 -16.53 2.28 7.86
CA ALA A 135 -16.59 2.92 6.55
C ALA A 135 -17.68 2.17 5.75
N HIS A 136 -18.81 2.80 5.52
CA HIS A 136 -20.04 2.21 4.97
C HIS A 136 -19.90 1.62 3.56
N ASP A 137 -18.68 1.61 3.00
CA ASP A 137 -18.51 1.34 1.57
C ASP A 137 -17.30 0.45 1.26
N LEU A 138 -16.81 -0.30 2.23
CA LEU A 138 -15.70 -1.24 2.01
C LEU A 138 -16.21 -2.54 1.37
N PRO A 139 -15.39 -3.21 0.51
CA PRO A 139 -15.77 -4.47 -0.13
C PRO A 139 -15.89 -5.64 0.87
N TRP A 140 -15.25 -5.52 2.04
CA TRP A 140 -15.36 -6.43 3.19
C TRP A 140 -15.06 -5.70 4.50
N ARG A 141 -15.35 -6.36 5.62
CA ARG A 141 -15.03 -5.84 6.96
C ARG A 141 -13.55 -6.07 7.30
N PRO A 142 -12.84 -5.09 7.87
CA PRO A 142 -11.42 -5.22 8.24
C PRO A 142 -11.12 -6.38 9.20
N ASP A 143 -12.08 -6.77 10.04
CA ASP A 143 -11.99 -7.89 10.98
C ASP A 143 -12.29 -9.25 10.34
N SER A 144 -12.68 -9.30 9.07
CA SER A 144 -12.93 -10.55 8.34
C SER A 144 -11.66 -11.41 8.30
N LEU A 145 -11.80 -12.65 8.79
CA LEU A 145 -10.67 -13.55 8.95
C LEU A 145 -10.24 -14.17 7.62
N VAL A 146 -8.95 -14.19 7.39
CA VAL A 146 -8.32 -14.87 6.26
C VAL A 146 -7.39 -15.95 6.78
N THR A 147 -7.49 -17.16 6.21
CA THR A 147 -6.65 -18.30 6.57
C THR A 147 -5.88 -18.83 5.37
N ILE A 148 -4.70 -19.38 5.60
CA ILE A 148 -3.96 -20.08 4.54
C ILE A 148 -4.72 -21.37 4.20
N PRO A 149 -5.11 -21.57 2.92
CA PRO A 149 -5.86 -22.76 2.50
C PRO A 149 -5.22 -24.06 2.96
N GLY A 150 -6.04 -24.99 3.48
CA GLY A 150 -5.57 -26.28 4.00
C GLY A 150 -4.87 -26.23 5.36
N THR A 151 -4.88 -25.08 6.04
CA THR A 151 -4.25 -24.92 7.37
C THR A 151 -5.15 -24.18 8.36
N GLN A 152 -4.75 -24.11 9.64
CA GLN A 152 -5.37 -23.28 10.68
C GLN A 152 -4.68 -21.92 10.84
N VAL A 153 -3.70 -21.61 9.98
CA VAL A 153 -2.90 -20.40 10.10
C VAL A 153 -3.70 -19.19 9.60
N ARG A 154 -3.95 -18.23 10.49
CA ARG A 154 -4.57 -16.94 10.16
C ARG A 154 -3.52 -15.97 9.70
N ILE A 155 -3.83 -15.21 8.66
CA ILE A 155 -2.98 -14.14 8.12
C ILE A 155 -3.70 -12.81 8.24
N ARG A 156 -2.94 -11.74 8.46
CA ARG A 156 -3.42 -10.37 8.50
C ARG A 156 -2.55 -9.48 7.61
N GLY A 157 -3.15 -8.44 7.07
CA GLY A 157 -2.41 -7.50 6.23
C GLY A 157 -3.29 -6.36 5.73
N ASN A 158 -2.67 -5.50 4.93
CA ASN A 158 -3.32 -4.46 4.16
C ASN A 158 -2.98 -4.69 2.68
N ILE A 159 -3.97 -4.55 1.82
CA ILE A 159 -3.81 -4.52 0.37
C ILE A 159 -3.64 -3.04 -0.02
N ASP A 160 -2.55 -2.71 -0.72
CA ASP A 160 -2.25 -1.32 -1.08
C ASP A 160 -3.36 -0.70 -1.94
N ARG A 161 -3.81 -1.40 -2.98
CA ARG A 161 -5.00 -1.05 -3.78
C ARG A 161 -5.73 -2.30 -4.28
N LEU A 162 -7.04 -2.26 -4.18
CA LEU A 162 -7.96 -3.23 -4.78
C LEU A 162 -8.88 -2.49 -5.74
N ASP A 163 -8.95 -2.96 -6.98
CA ASP A 163 -9.91 -2.51 -7.99
C ASP A 163 -10.91 -3.63 -8.24
N LEU A 164 -12.21 -3.34 -8.11
CA LEU A 164 -13.30 -4.29 -8.30
C LEU A 164 -14.24 -3.77 -9.37
N THR A 165 -14.53 -4.59 -10.39
CA THR A 165 -15.45 -4.24 -11.45
C THR A 165 -16.89 -4.09 -10.93
N GLY A 166 -17.71 -3.30 -11.64
CA GLY A 166 -19.10 -3.06 -11.25
C GLY A 166 -19.96 -4.32 -11.20
N ASP A 167 -19.67 -5.32 -12.02
CA ASP A 167 -20.30 -6.64 -12.03
C ASP A 167 -19.72 -7.62 -10.99
N ARG A 168 -18.71 -7.19 -10.24
CA ARG A 168 -17.97 -7.96 -9.24
C ARG A 168 -17.26 -9.22 -9.76
N ARG A 169 -17.10 -9.38 -11.07
CA ARG A 169 -16.45 -10.54 -11.68
C ARG A 169 -14.95 -10.36 -11.89
N GLY A 170 -14.50 -9.11 -11.95
CA GLY A 170 -13.08 -8.76 -12.11
C GLY A 170 -12.53 -8.11 -10.88
N VAL A 171 -11.40 -8.62 -10.38
CA VAL A 171 -10.64 -8.02 -9.29
C VAL A 171 -9.19 -7.86 -9.70
N ARG A 172 -8.63 -6.69 -9.39
CA ARG A 172 -7.21 -6.42 -9.51
C ARG A 172 -6.68 -6.04 -8.14
N VAL A 173 -5.57 -6.64 -7.77
CA VAL A 173 -4.83 -6.30 -6.56
C VAL A 173 -3.50 -5.70 -6.98
N SER A 174 -3.23 -4.48 -6.54
CA SER A 174 -1.98 -3.77 -6.80
C SER A 174 -1.16 -3.65 -5.52
N ASP A 175 0.13 -3.96 -5.62
CA ASP A 175 1.12 -3.84 -4.56
C ASP A 175 2.25 -2.95 -5.08
N TYR A 176 2.38 -1.75 -4.53
CA TYR A 176 3.32 -0.76 -5.00
C TYR A 176 4.72 -0.99 -4.41
N LYS A 177 5.72 -1.03 -5.27
CA LYS A 177 7.10 -1.23 -4.88
C LYS A 177 7.97 -0.09 -5.38
N THR A 178 8.64 0.59 -4.46
CA THR A 178 9.61 1.66 -4.76
C THR A 178 11.05 1.14 -4.90
N GLY A 179 11.25 -0.15 -4.71
CA GLY A 179 12.55 -0.81 -4.80
C GLY A 179 12.90 -1.32 -6.20
N VAL A 180 13.95 -2.14 -6.28
CA VAL A 180 14.37 -2.78 -7.53
C VAL A 180 13.33 -3.80 -7.97
N GLU A 181 12.99 -3.79 -9.26
CA GLU A 181 12.08 -4.76 -9.86
C GLU A 181 12.58 -6.20 -9.64
N PRO A 182 11.73 -7.14 -9.24
CA PRO A 182 12.09 -8.54 -9.13
C PRO A 182 12.51 -9.10 -10.49
N ARG A 183 13.61 -9.86 -10.54
CA ARG A 183 14.16 -10.42 -11.81
C ARG A 183 13.17 -11.29 -12.60
N ARG A 184 12.09 -11.74 -11.98
CA ARG A 184 11.02 -12.57 -12.56
C ARG A 184 9.67 -12.04 -12.17
N ALA A 185 9.41 -10.77 -12.48
CA ALA A 185 8.15 -10.11 -12.12
C ALA A 185 6.91 -10.80 -12.70
N GLU A 186 7.07 -11.46 -13.86
CA GLU A 186 5.98 -12.19 -14.56
C GLU A 186 5.67 -13.57 -13.96
N GLU A 187 6.61 -14.15 -13.17
CA GLU A 187 6.42 -15.45 -12.54
C GLU A 187 6.06 -15.28 -11.05
N ILE A 188 5.10 -16.07 -10.58
CA ILE A 188 4.84 -16.19 -9.12
C ILE A 188 5.91 -17.12 -8.54
N VAL A 189 7.06 -16.56 -8.16
CA VAL A 189 8.12 -17.30 -7.49
C VAL A 189 8.07 -17.00 -6.01
N LEU A 190 7.72 -17.98 -5.19
CA LEU A 190 7.67 -17.80 -3.73
C LEU A 190 9.05 -17.54 -3.11
N GLY A 191 10.15 -17.79 -3.83
CA GLY A 191 11.53 -17.40 -3.57
C GLY A 191 11.92 -17.24 -2.08
N ARG A 192 11.70 -18.26 -1.26
CA ARG A 192 11.88 -18.20 0.22
C ARG A 192 11.07 -17.04 0.86
N GLY A 193 9.85 -16.79 0.37
CA GLY A 193 8.95 -15.75 0.87
C GLY A 193 9.12 -14.36 0.25
N ALA A 194 9.96 -14.21 -0.78
CA ALA A 194 10.17 -12.91 -1.42
C ALA A 194 8.89 -12.37 -2.12
N GLU A 195 8.11 -13.27 -2.71
CA GLU A 195 6.87 -12.95 -3.45
C GLU A 195 5.60 -13.43 -2.70
N LEU A 196 5.73 -13.71 -1.41
CA LEU A 196 4.61 -14.22 -0.59
C LEU A 196 3.42 -13.23 -0.55
N GLN A 197 3.67 -11.95 -0.67
CA GLN A 197 2.67 -10.89 -0.62
C GLN A 197 1.59 -11.06 -1.70
N ARG A 198 1.99 -11.33 -2.94
CA ARG A 198 1.06 -11.54 -4.06
C ARG A 198 0.10 -12.70 -3.80
N VAL A 199 0.64 -13.81 -3.27
CA VAL A 199 -0.16 -14.99 -2.95
C VAL A 199 -1.12 -14.70 -1.79
N ILE A 200 -0.64 -14.04 -0.73
CA ILE A 200 -1.45 -13.66 0.43
C ILE A 200 -2.62 -12.75 0.00
N TYR A 201 -2.36 -11.76 -0.83
CA TYR A 201 -3.39 -10.83 -1.29
C TYR A 201 -4.41 -11.53 -2.20
N SER A 202 -3.97 -12.44 -3.08
CA SER A 202 -4.88 -13.25 -3.89
C SER A 202 -5.77 -14.14 -3.03
N VAL A 203 -5.20 -14.78 -2.00
CA VAL A 203 -5.96 -15.60 -1.04
C VAL A 203 -6.96 -14.73 -0.26
N ALA A 204 -6.55 -13.54 0.21
CA ALA A 204 -7.44 -12.64 0.91
C ALA A 204 -8.60 -12.19 0.01
N ALA A 205 -8.32 -11.75 -1.21
CA ALA A 205 -9.35 -11.34 -2.16
C ALA A 205 -10.32 -12.48 -2.47
N SER A 206 -9.82 -13.71 -2.70
CA SER A 206 -10.67 -14.87 -3.03
C SER A 206 -11.53 -15.36 -1.86
N GLN A 207 -11.14 -15.12 -0.62
CA GLN A 207 -11.93 -15.50 0.57
C GLN A 207 -12.92 -14.43 1.01
N LEU A 208 -12.64 -13.15 0.73
CA LEU A 208 -13.39 -12.02 1.26
C LEU A 208 -14.36 -11.40 0.25
N LEU A 209 -14.11 -11.60 -1.04
CA LEU A 209 -15.04 -11.19 -2.09
C LEU A 209 -16.05 -12.31 -2.34
N PRO A 210 -17.34 -11.97 -2.55
CA PRO A 210 -18.41 -12.92 -2.84
C PRO A 210 -18.26 -13.57 -4.22
#